data_6bda36959f5a89b6ac1266d12473c3fb
#
_entry.id   6bda36959f5a89b6ac1266d12473c3fb
#
_cell.length_a   1.000
_cell.length_b   1.000
_cell.length_c   1.000
_cell.angle_alpha   90.00
_cell.angle_beta   90.00
_cell.angle_gamma   90.00
#
_symmetry.space_group_name_H-M   'P 1'
#
loop_
_entity.id
_entity.type
_entity.pdbx_description
1 polymer ?
#
loop_
_entity_poly.entity_id
_entity_poly.type
_entity_poly.pdbx_seq_one_letter_code
_entity_poly.pdbx_strand_id
1 'polypeptide(L)'
;MYTLKKSLGQHFLKDEGVCRQIISVLQERPVERLLEVGPGGGALTKYLIEWPSIEFLAVELDEEKVEYLQKTYPSLQGKIIHQSILEIEPPFVGSFTVVGNFPYNISTQILFHLLEWRSQVECAVGMFQKEVAERVAAPSGNKVYGVISVLIQTFFTVEYLFDVHEQSFNPPPKVK
;
A
#
# COMPACT_ATOMS: atom_id res chain seq x y z
N MET A 1 -15.63 9.76 13.90
CA MET A 1 -16.20 9.15 12.68
C MET A 1 -15.70 9.98 11.52
N TYR A 2 -15.10 9.40 10.51
CA TYR A 2 -14.48 10.10 9.39
C TYR A 2 -15.31 9.96 8.12
N THR A 3 -15.17 10.93 7.21
CA THR A 3 -15.96 11.01 5.98
C THR A 3 -15.21 10.34 4.81
N LEU A 4 -15.96 9.64 3.95
CA LEU A 4 -15.44 9.06 2.72
C LEU A 4 -15.32 10.13 1.63
N LYS A 5 -14.09 10.38 1.17
CA LYS A 5 -13.83 11.36 0.09
C LYS A 5 -13.67 10.64 -1.25
N LYS A 6 -14.71 10.67 -2.10
CA LYS A 6 -14.68 10.05 -3.43
C LYS A 6 -13.54 10.57 -4.32
N SER A 7 -13.18 11.84 -4.16
CA SER A 7 -12.07 12.48 -4.90
C SER A 7 -10.72 11.85 -4.62
N LEU A 8 -10.54 11.16 -3.49
CA LEU A 8 -9.32 10.47 -3.11
C LEU A 8 -9.31 8.97 -3.45
N GLY A 9 -10.35 8.47 -4.16
CA GLY A 9 -10.44 7.06 -4.56
C GLY A 9 -10.50 6.08 -3.38
N GLN A 10 -11.08 6.52 -2.24
CA GLN A 10 -11.05 5.77 -0.98
C GLN A 10 -12.04 4.61 -0.98
N HIS A 11 -11.51 3.39 -0.88
CA HIS A 11 -12.22 2.14 -0.61
C HIS A 11 -11.54 1.47 0.57
N PHE A 12 -12.17 1.52 1.75
CA PHE A 12 -11.53 0.99 2.96
C PHE A 12 -11.70 -0.51 3.05
N LEU A 13 -10.58 -1.20 3.17
CA LEU A 13 -10.57 -2.62 3.48
C LEU A 13 -11.21 -2.86 4.84
N LYS A 14 -12.18 -3.77 4.91
CA LYS A 14 -12.89 -4.18 6.14
C LYS A 14 -12.77 -5.67 6.43
N ASP A 15 -12.26 -6.44 5.48
CA ASP A 15 -12.13 -7.88 5.56
C ASP A 15 -10.87 -8.27 6.34
N GLU A 16 -11.08 -8.77 7.55
CA GLU A 16 -10.00 -9.19 8.43
C GLU A 16 -9.19 -10.37 7.88
N GLY A 17 -9.83 -11.26 7.11
CA GLY A 17 -9.15 -12.38 6.45
C GLY A 17 -8.14 -11.88 5.43
N VAL A 18 -8.52 -10.89 4.61
CA VAL A 18 -7.63 -10.25 3.64
C VAL A 18 -6.50 -9.50 4.35
N CYS A 19 -6.80 -8.76 5.42
CA CYS A 19 -5.75 -8.09 6.20
C CYS A 19 -4.70 -9.10 6.69
N ARG A 20 -5.13 -10.21 7.27
CA ARG A 20 -4.22 -11.25 7.79
C ARG A 20 -3.41 -11.92 6.69
N GLN A 21 -3.97 -12.14 5.50
CA GLN A 21 -3.23 -12.66 4.35
C GLN A 21 -2.11 -11.71 3.93
N ILE A 22 -2.38 -10.41 3.84
CA ILE A 22 -1.37 -9.39 3.52
C ILE A 22 -0.25 -9.39 4.57
N ILE A 23 -0.61 -9.42 5.85
CA ILE A 23 0.36 -9.47 6.95
C ILE A 23 1.20 -10.75 6.88
N SER A 24 0.59 -11.90 6.58
CA SER A 24 1.29 -13.17 6.43
C SER A 24 2.35 -13.12 5.33
N VAL A 25 2.01 -12.54 4.17
CA VAL A 25 2.97 -12.36 3.07
C VAL A 25 4.16 -11.48 3.48
N LEU A 26 3.89 -10.39 4.20
CA LEU A 26 4.96 -9.53 4.71
C LEU A 26 5.89 -10.27 5.70
N GLN A 27 5.35 -11.22 6.47
CA GLN A 27 6.09 -12.01 7.47
C GLN A 27 6.99 -13.10 6.87
N GLU A 28 6.85 -13.40 5.59
CA GLU A 28 7.72 -14.37 4.91
C GLU A 28 9.18 -13.89 4.76
N ARG A 29 9.42 -12.61 5.03
CA ARG A 29 10.74 -11.98 4.94
C ARG A 29 11.05 -11.16 6.19
N PRO A 30 12.31 -10.99 6.54
CA PRO A 30 12.69 -10.02 7.57
C PRO A 30 12.31 -8.60 7.12
N VAL A 31 11.64 -7.86 7.99
CA VAL A 31 11.29 -6.46 7.76
C VAL A 31 11.84 -5.63 8.92
N GLU A 32 12.75 -4.71 8.62
CA GLU A 32 13.32 -3.79 9.61
C GLU A 32 12.60 -2.44 9.59
N ARG A 33 12.27 -1.95 8.39
CA ARG A 33 11.62 -0.66 8.15
C ARG A 33 10.42 -0.84 7.25
N LEU A 34 9.30 -0.30 7.64
CA LEU A 34 8.03 -0.47 6.95
C LEU A 34 7.31 0.87 6.77
N LEU A 35 7.01 1.18 5.51
CA LEU A 35 6.16 2.31 5.13
C LEU A 35 4.78 1.81 4.74
N GLU A 36 3.75 2.23 5.48
CA GLU A 36 2.36 2.03 5.06
C GLU A 36 1.88 3.24 4.24
N VAL A 37 1.41 2.98 3.02
CA VAL A 37 0.87 4.01 2.13
C VAL A 37 -0.65 4.00 2.19
N GLY A 38 -1.25 5.14 2.61
CA GLY A 38 -2.68 5.29 2.70
C GLY A 38 -3.33 4.40 3.76
N PRO A 39 -2.93 4.51 5.05
CA PRO A 39 -3.49 3.70 6.14
C PRO A 39 -5.01 3.84 6.28
N GLY A 40 -5.58 4.95 5.85
CA GLY A 40 -7.02 5.20 5.83
C GLY A 40 -7.67 5.02 7.21
N GLY A 41 -8.52 4.01 7.34
CA GLY A 41 -9.17 3.66 8.62
C GLY A 41 -8.34 2.77 9.54
N GLY A 42 -7.08 2.44 9.17
CA GLY A 42 -6.18 1.63 10.00
C GLY A 42 -6.37 0.13 9.87
N ALA A 43 -6.93 -0.37 8.77
CA ALA A 43 -7.21 -1.79 8.58
C ALA A 43 -5.97 -2.68 8.66
N LEU A 44 -4.87 -2.26 8.03
CA LEU A 44 -3.58 -2.92 8.12
C LEU A 44 -2.76 -2.37 9.30
N THR A 45 -2.83 -1.07 9.54
CA THR A 45 -2.09 -0.35 10.57
C THR A 45 -2.16 -1.04 11.94
N LYS A 46 -3.34 -1.46 12.38
CA LYS A 46 -3.55 -2.11 13.68
C LYS A 46 -2.73 -3.39 13.88
N TYR A 47 -2.39 -4.10 12.81
CA TYR A 47 -1.50 -5.26 12.86
C TYR A 47 -0.03 -4.86 12.78
N LEU A 48 0.27 -3.86 11.95
CA LEU A 48 1.65 -3.44 11.67
C LEU A 48 2.31 -2.77 12.88
N ILE A 49 1.56 -1.96 13.63
CA ILE A 49 2.07 -1.28 14.82
C ILE A 49 2.37 -2.21 16.00
N GLU A 50 1.79 -3.42 16.00
CA GLU A 50 2.04 -4.45 17.00
C GLU A 50 3.30 -5.29 16.67
N TRP A 51 3.90 -5.08 15.52
CA TRP A 51 5.06 -5.84 15.09
C TRP A 51 6.30 -5.43 15.89
N PRO A 52 6.95 -6.36 16.60
CA PRO A 52 8.09 -6.01 17.41
C PRO A 52 9.29 -5.61 16.54
N SER A 53 10.01 -4.61 17.01
CA SER A 53 11.33 -4.23 16.46
C SER A 53 11.33 -3.70 15.01
N ILE A 54 10.20 -3.26 14.45
CA ILE A 54 10.17 -2.54 13.18
C ILE A 54 10.19 -1.02 13.38
N GLU A 55 10.89 -0.33 12.51
CA GLU A 55 10.76 1.10 12.34
C GLU A 55 9.58 1.36 11.40
N PHE A 56 8.44 1.77 11.97
CA PHE A 56 7.19 1.96 11.23
C PHE A 56 6.92 3.43 10.98
N LEU A 57 6.58 3.76 9.72
CA LEU A 57 6.02 5.04 9.31
C LEU A 57 4.79 4.80 8.43
N ALA A 58 3.87 5.75 8.44
CA ALA A 58 2.74 5.79 7.53
C ALA A 58 2.71 7.13 6.79
N VAL A 59 2.24 7.13 5.55
CA VAL A 59 1.99 8.35 4.77
C VAL A 59 0.51 8.45 4.42
N GLU A 60 -0.13 9.55 4.80
CA GLU A 60 -1.55 9.80 4.60
C GLU A 60 -1.78 11.26 4.19
N LEU A 61 -2.58 11.45 3.16
CA LEU A 61 -2.90 12.78 2.64
C LEU A 61 -4.11 13.41 3.34
N ASP A 62 -5.05 12.59 3.79
CA ASP A 62 -6.31 13.05 4.36
C ASP A 62 -6.15 13.39 5.85
N GLU A 63 -6.22 14.68 6.19
CA GLU A 63 -6.11 15.21 7.55
C GLU A 63 -7.06 14.52 8.54
N GLU A 64 -8.33 14.29 8.14
CA GLU A 64 -9.30 13.60 8.99
C GLU A 64 -8.86 12.17 9.36
N LYS A 65 -8.11 11.50 8.46
CA LYS A 65 -7.58 10.17 8.70
C LYS A 65 -6.37 10.22 9.62
N VAL A 66 -5.49 11.21 9.40
CA VAL A 66 -4.34 11.44 10.28
C VAL A 66 -4.80 11.66 11.72
N GLU A 67 -5.75 12.57 11.93
CA GLU A 67 -6.33 12.83 13.27
C GLU A 67 -7.01 11.58 13.87
N TYR A 68 -7.79 10.87 13.05
CA TYR A 68 -8.45 9.64 13.48
C TYR A 68 -7.45 8.57 13.93
N LEU A 69 -6.40 8.34 13.12
CA LEU A 69 -5.37 7.35 13.40
C LEU A 69 -4.57 7.68 14.66
N GLN A 70 -4.15 8.93 14.82
CA GLN A 70 -3.42 9.39 16.01
C GLN A 70 -4.26 9.27 17.29
N LYS A 71 -5.56 9.54 17.20
CA LYS A 71 -6.50 9.39 18.31
C LYS A 71 -6.77 7.92 18.65
N THR A 72 -6.89 7.07 17.63
CA THR A 72 -7.23 5.65 17.79
C THR A 72 -6.00 4.83 18.23
N TYR A 73 -4.84 5.19 17.70
CA TYR A 73 -3.56 4.52 17.94
C TYR A 73 -2.52 5.52 18.43
N PRO A 74 -2.45 5.81 19.73
CA PRO A 74 -1.50 6.80 20.28
C PRO A 74 -0.03 6.52 19.98
N SER A 75 0.33 5.24 19.72
CA SER A 75 1.67 4.82 19.29
C SER A 75 2.10 5.34 17.92
N LEU A 76 1.16 5.89 17.14
CA LEU A 76 1.42 6.54 15.85
C LEU A 76 1.82 8.01 15.96
N GLN A 77 1.82 8.58 17.17
CA GLN A 77 2.26 9.96 17.35
C GLN A 77 3.68 10.16 16.81
N GLY A 78 3.85 11.10 15.87
CA GLY A 78 5.13 11.35 15.21
C GLY A 78 5.54 10.31 14.15
N LYS A 79 4.69 9.34 13.85
CA LYS A 79 4.95 8.29 12.85
C LYS A 79 4.09 8.40 11.58
N ILE A 80 3.27 9.43 11.47
CA ILE A 80 2.47 9.68 10.27
C ILE A 80 3.01 10.90 9.55
N ILE A 81 3.39 10.71 8.30
CA ILE A 81 3.78 11.76 7.37
C ILE A 81 2.49 12.26 6.71
N HIS A 82 2.07 13.48 7.04
CA HIS A 82 0.87 14.08 6.48
C HIS A 82 1.21 14.78 5.16
N GLN A 83 1.36 14.00 4.10
CA GLN A 83 1.68 14.46 2.75
C GLN A 83 1.17 13.47 1.70
N SER A 84 1.22 13.86 0.43
CA SER A 84 1.05 12.91 -0.67
C SER A 84 2.26 11.99 -0.76
N ILE A 85 2.04 10.68 -0.95
CA ILE A 85 3.11 9.72 -1.23
C ILE A 85 3.93 10.13 -2.46
N LEU A 86 3.34 10.82 -3.41
CA LEU A 86 3.99 11.25 -4.65
C LEU A 86 4.89 12.50 -4.48
N GLU A 87 4.90 13.11 -3.29
CA GLU A 87 5.61 14.35 -2.99
C GLU A 87 6.70 14.18 -1.93
N ILE A 88 6.80 13.00 -1.31
CA ILE A 88 7.81 12.72 -0.30
C ILE A 88 9.06 12.08 -0.91
N GLU A 89 10.20 12.30 -0.27
CA GLU A 89 11.43 11.55 -0.49
C GLU A 89 11.39 10.23 0.31
N PRO A 90 12.29 9.26 0.02
CA PRO A 90 12.37 8.03 0.82
C PRO A 90 12.48 8.35 2.32
N PRO A 91 11.54 7.87 3.15
CA PRO A 91 11.44 8.34 4.52
C PRO A 91 12.42 7.69 5.50
N PHE A 92 13.18 6.70 5.04
CA PHE A 92 14.15 5.97 5.85
C PHE A 92 15.57 6.10 5.31
N VAL A 93 16.53 6.00 6.22
CA VAL A 93 17.93 5.78 5.85
C VAL A 93 18.15 4.27 5.66
N GLY A 94 18.46 3.84 4.44
CA GLY A 94 18.62 2.42 4.08
C GLY A 94 17.37 1.82 3.47
N SER A 95 17.38 0.48 3.35
CA SER A 95 16.31 -0.25 2.68
C SER A 95 15.05 -0.35 3.54
N PHE A 96 13.90 -0.43 2.88
CA PHE A 96 12.60 -0.58 3.54
C PHE A 96 11.59 -1.33 2.67
N THR A 97 10.55 -1.82 3.34
CA THR A 97 9.38 -2.45 2.72
C THR A 97 8.22 -1.46 2.65
N VAL A 98 7.44 -1.53 1.59
CA VAL A 98 6.23 -0.73 1.40
C VAL A 98 5.00 -1.63 1.43
N VAL A 99 3.94 -1.19 2.12
CA VAL A 99 2.65 -1.88 2.12
C VAL A 99 1.52 -0.87 1.98
N GLY A 100 0.42 -1.27 1.36
CA GLY A 100 -0.77 -0.42 1.36
C GLY A 100 -1.94 -0.94 0.54
N ASN A 101 -3.10 -0.41 0.88
CA ASN A 101 -4.28 -0.43 0.02
C ASN A 101 -4.22 0.83 -0.84
N PHE A 102 -3.51 0.76 -1.96
CA PHE A 102 -3.20 1.94 -2.77
C PHE A 102 -4.46 2.57 -3.37
N PRO A 103 -4.61 3.91 -3.26
CA PRO A 103 -5.72 4.61 -3.90
C PRO A 103 -5.74 4.34 -5.41
N TYR A 104 -6.88 3.91 -5.94
CA TYR A 104 -7.00 3.44 -7.32
C TYR A 104 -6.64 4.49 -8.37
N ASN A 105 -6.96 5.75 -8.10
CA ASN A 105 -6.70 6.87 -9.01
C ASN A 105 -5.22 7.22 -9.17
N ILE A 106 -4.34 6.79 -8.26
CA ILE A 106 -2.90 7.07 -8.29
C ILE A 106 -2.03 5.81 -8.17
N SER A 107 -2.61 4.61 -8.21
CA SER A 107 -1.86 3.36 -7.99
C SER A 107 -0.71 3.15 -8.97
N THR A 108 -0.91 3.51 -10.24
CA THR A 108 0.16 3.46 -11.24
C THR A 108 1.27 4.47 -10.97
N GLN A 109 0.91 5.68 -10.54
CA GLN A 109 1.88 6.72 -10.17
C GLN A 109 2.68 6.30 -8.93
N ILE A 110 2.03 5.65 -7.96
CA ILE A 110 2.73 5.08 -6.80
C ILE A 110 3.77 4.05 -7.26
N LEU A 111 3.43 3.14 -8.19
CA LEU A 111 4.37 2.16 -8.72
C LEU A 111 5.59 2.83 -9.38
N PHE A 112 5.38 3.88 -10.16
CA PHE A 112 6.51 4.64 -10.75
C PHE A 112 7.34 5.33 -9.67
N HIS A 113 6.71 5.87 -8.65
CA HIS A 113 7.42 6.51 -7.53
C HIS A 113 8.27 5.50 -6.75
N LEU A 114 7.73 4.29 -6.48
CA LEU A 114 8.51 3.20 -5.90
C LEU A 114 9.66 2.75 -6.80
N LEU A 115 9.49 2.83 -8.12
CA LEU A 115 10.56 2.55 -9.08
C LEU A 115 11.69 3.58 -9.01
N GLU A 116 11.39 4.83 -8.74
CA GLU A 116 12.41 5.87 -8.46
C GLU A 116 13.19 5.51 -7.18
N TRP A 117 12.54 4.95 -6.19
CA TRP A 117 13.12 4.50 -4.92
C TRP A 117 13.71 3.08 -4.95
N ARG A 118 13.85 2.45 -6.12
CA ARG A 118 14.26 1.04 -6.28
C ARG A 118 15.57 0.64 -5.61
N SER A 119 16.45 1.60 -5.33
CA SER A 119 17.70 1.36 -4.60
C SER A 119 17.50 1.15 -3.09
N GLN A 120 16.33 1.53 -2.56
CA GLN A 120 15.98 1.43 -1.15
C GLN A 120 14.72 0.57 -0.91
N VAL A 121 13.81 0.48 -1.85
CA VAL A 121 12.62 -0.39 -1.73
C VAL A 121 13.00 -1.83 -2.02
N GLU A 122 13.05 -2.66 -0.98
CA GLU A 122 13.36 -4.09 -1.09
C GLU A 122 12.14 -4.92 -1.49
N CYS A 123 10.98 -4.53 -1.01
CA CYS A 123 9.72 -5.21 -1.24
C CYS A 123 8.57 -4.21 -1.21
N ALA A 124 7.56 -4.46 -2.03
CA ALA A 124 6.29 -3.73 -1.96
C ALA A 124 5.13 -4.73 -2.05
N VAL A 125 4.20 -4.66 -1.09
CA VAL A 125 2.97 -5.44 -1.07
C VAL A 125 1.80 -4.49 -1.15
N GLY A 126 1.07 -4.50 -2.26
CA GLY A 126 0.01 -3.54 -2.51
C GLY A 126 -1.26 -4.15 -3.05
N MET A 127 -2.39 -3.57 -2.70
CA MET A 127 -3.65 -3.83 -3.37
C MET A 127 -3.85 -2.82 -4.50
N PHE A 128 -4.29 -3.34 -5.64
CA PHE A 128 -4.54 -2.59 -6.87
C PHE A 128 -5.89 -2.99 -7.44
N GLN A 129 -6.40 -2.20 -8.38
CA GLN A 129 -7.43 -2.71 -9.28
C GLN A 129 -6.89 -3.95 -10.01
N LYS A 130 -7.75 -4.97 -10.16
CA LYS A 130 -7.37 -6.26 -10.76
C LYS A 130 -6.65 -6.08 -12.11
N GLU A 131 -7.19 -5.24 -12.98
CA GLU A 131 -6.59 -4.95 -14.29
C GLU A 131 -5.17 -4.40 -14.19
N VAL A 132 -4.89 -3.54 -13.19
CA VAL A 132 -3.54 -2.99 -12.96
C VAL A 132 -2.61 -4.08 -12.45
N ALA A 133 -3.05 -4.87 -11.47
CA ALA A 133 -2.26 -5.98 -10.92
C ALA A 133 -1.92 -7.04 -11.99
N GLU A 134 -2.91 -7.45 -12.79
CA GLU A 134 -2.71 -8.39 -13.90
C GLU A 134 -1.72 -7.85 -14.93
N ARG A 135 -1.79 -6.56 -15.24
CA ARG A 135 -0.86 -5.92 -16.18
C ARG A 135 0.56 -5.85 -15.63
N VAL A 136 0.73 -5.48 -14.37
CA VAL A 136 2.06 -5.41 -13.73
C VAL A 136 2.71 -6.80 -13.64
N ALA A 137 1.93 -7.84 -13.36
CA ALA A 137 2.40 -9.22 -13.22
C ALA A 137 2.41 -10.01 -14.54
N ALA A 138 1.93 -9.43 -15.64
CA ALA A 138 1.81 -10.14 -16.93
C ALA A 138 3.18 -10.62 -17.42
N PRO A 139 3.31 -11.88 -17.86
CA PRO A 139 4.53 -12.37 -18.52
C PRO A 139 4.65 -11.80 -19.94
N SER A 140 5.88 -11.72 -20.43
CA SER A 140 6.15 -11.35 -21.83
C SER A 140 5.37 -12.25 -22.81
N GLY A 141 4.80 -11.64 -23.85
CA GLY A 141 3.95 -12.33 -24.82
C GLY A 141 2.45 -12.36 -24.48
N ASN A 142 2.07 -11.97 -23.26
CA ASN A 142 0.67 -11.80 -22.89
C ASN A 142 0.10 -10.49 -23.50
N LYS A 143 -1.20 -10.50 -23.86
CA LYS A 143 -1.88 -9.32 -24.45
C LYS A 143 -1.92 -8.10 -23.54
N VAL A 144 -1.89 -8.30 -22.21
CA VAL A 144 -1.89 -7.21 -21.21
C VAL A 144 -0.49 -6.78 -20.81
N TYR A 145 0.56 -7.47 -21.28
CA TYR A 145 1.94 -7.07 -21.08
C TYR A 145 2.22 -5.72 -21.77
N GLY A 146 2.66 -4.75 -21.04
CA GLY A 146 2.85 -3.38 -21.55
C GLY A 146 3.98 -2.65 -20.87
N VAL A 147 4.04 -1.34 -21.06
CA VAL A 147 5.12 -0.48 -20.56
C VAL A 147 5.33 -0.65 -19.04
N ILE A 148 4.24 -0.68 -18.25
CA ILE A 148 4.36 -0.83 -16.80
C ILE A 148 4.92 -2.21 -16.41
N SER A 149 4.55 -3.28 -17.15
CA SER A 149 5.10 -4.62 -16.93
C SER A 149 6.62 -4.62 -17.13
N VAL A 150 7.06 -4.05 -18.27
CA VAL A 150 8.51 -3.94 -18.60
C VAL A 150 9.25 -3.17 -17.54
N LEU A 151 8.79 -1.97 -17.20
CA LEU A 151 9.50 -1.09 -16.29
C LEU A 151 9.62 -1.68 -14.88
N ILE A 152 8.53 -2.21 -14.35
CA ILE A 152 8.55 -2.80 -13.00
C ILE A 152 9.35 -4.10 -12.99
N GLN A 153 9.11 -5.02 -13.93
CA GLN A 153 9.79 -6.32 -13.97
C GLN A 153 11.28 -6.24 -14.33
N THR A 154 11.75 -5.11 -14.86
CA THR A 154 13.18 -4.89 -15.06
C THR A 154 13.94 -4.79 -13.73
N PHE A 155 13.31 -4.30 -12.69
CA PHE A 155 13.95 -4.03 -11.39
C PHE A 155 13.41 -4.88 -10.25
N PHE A 156 12.19 -5.41 -10.39
CA PHE A 156 11.51 -6.18 -9.35
C PHE A 156 10.99 -7.52 -9.90
N THR A 157 11.08 -8.56 -9.09
CA THR A 157 10.28 -9.77 -9.31
C THR A 157 8.86 -9.49 -8.87
N VAL A 158 7.90 -9.70 -9.77
CA VAL A 158 6.49 -9.42 -9.53
C VAL A 158 5.71 -10.71 -9.36
N GLU A 159 4.92 -10.78 -8.30
CA GLU A 159 4.05 -11.90 -8.00
C GLU A 159 2.59 -11.41 -7.83
N TYR A 160 1.66 -12.06 -8.52
CA TYR A 160 0.23 -11.87 -8.31
C TYR A 160 -0.23 -12.82 -7.22
N LEU A 161 -0.49 -12.28 -6.03
CA LEU A 161 -0.72 -13.09 -4.84
C LEU A 161 -2.11 -13.72 -4.80
N PHE A 162 -3.15 -12.89 -4.82
CA PHE A 162 -4.55 -13.34 -4.75
C PHE A 162 -5.54 -12.25 -5.15
N ASP A 163 -6.76 -12.68 -5.48
CA ASP A 163 -7.89 -11.77 -5.72
C ASP A 163 -8.55 -11.33 -4.40
N VAL A 164 -8.95 -10.07 -4.33
CA VAL A 164 -9.77 -9.53 -3.24
C VAL A 164 -11.14 -9.16 -3.76
N HIS A 165 -12.18 -9.72 -3.15
CA HIS A 165 -13.56 -9.49 -3.58
C HIS A 165 -13.99 -8.05 -3.24
N GLU A 166 -14.77 -7.43 -4.11
CA GLU A 166 -15.26 -6.05 -3.94
C GLU A 166 -16.02 -5.81 -2.63
N GLN A 167 -16.72 -6.85 -2.11
CA GLN A 167 -17.43 -6.80 -0.84
C GLN A 167 -16.51 -6.72 0.39
N SER A 168 -15.20 -6.97 0.21
CA SER A 168 -14.20 -6.79 1.26
C SER A 168 -13.91 -5.31 1.58
N PHE A 169 -14.49 -4.39 0.80
CA PHE A 169 -14.31 -2.95 0.95
C PHE A 169 -15.58 -2.21 1.38
N ASN A 170 -15.41 -1.03 1.95
CA ASN A 170 -16.49 -0.09 2.28
C ASN A 170 -16.12 1.35 1.81
N PRO A 171 -16.86 1.95 0.86
CA PRO A 171 -17.85 1.31 0.00
C PRO A 171 -17.20 0.30 -0.96
N PRO A 172 -17.96 -0.67 -1.48
CA PRO A 172 -17.44 -1.55 -2.52
C PRO A 172 -17.04 -0.75 -3.76
N PRO A 173 -15.88 -1.03 -4.38
CA PRO A 173 -15.52 -0.41 -5.65
C PRO A 173 -16.49 -0.84 -6.76
N LYS A 174 -16.70 0.04 -7.76
CA LYS A 174 -17.53 -0.27 -8.92
C LYS A 174 -16.80 -1.14 -9.96
N VAL A 175 -15.49 -1.31 -9.79
CA VAL A 175 -14.58 -2.08 -10.65
C VAL A 175 -13.84 -3.09 -9.79
N LYS A 176 -13.55 -4.25 -10.39
CA LYS A 176 -12.75 -5.30 -9.73
C LYS A 176 -11.29 -4.92 -9.65
#